data_cf78a756eaf551c29fb54712fe258336
#
_entry.id   cf78a756eaf551c29fb54712fe258336
#
_cell.length_a   1.000
_cell.length_b   1.000
_cell.length_c   1.000
_cell.angle_alpha   90.00
_cell.angle_beta   90.00
_cell.angle_gamma   90.00
#
_symmetry.space_group_name_H-M   'P 1'
#
loop_
_entity.id
_entity.type
_entity.pdbx_description
1 polymer ?
#
loop_
_entity_poly.entity_id
_entity_poly.type
_entity_poly.pdbx_seq_one_letter_code
_entity_poly.pdbx_strand_id
1 'polypeptide(L)'
;MKKKFPDNFLIGGATADFQYEGGFDEGGRGPSTHDYETNGSQEHPRHHTMELPDGTLINPKSSFLDAENVPMDAKPVLLENQYYPSHKAVDFYHHYKEDIKLMAEMGFNVYRFSIAWSR
;
A
#
# COMPACT_ATOMS: atom_id res chain seq x y z
N MET A 1 14.48 -12.56 39.24
CA MET A 1 13.09 -12.13 38.99
C MET A 1 12.83 -12.09 37.50
N LYS A 2 11.81 -12.76 37.00
CA LYS A 2 11.34 -12.56 35.61
C LYS A 2 10.67 -11.17 35.57
N LYS A 3 11.23 -10.27 34.77
CA LYS A 3 10.60 -8.97 34.51
C LYS A 3 9.32 -9.21 33.70
N LYS A 4 8.18 -8.76 34.22
CA LYS A 4 6.86 -8.84 33.57
C LYS A 4 6.51 -7.44 33.05
N PHE A 5 5.88 -7.36 31.89
CA PHE A 5 5.29 -6.10 31.42
C PHE A 5 4.15 -5.65 32.36
N PRO A 6 3.89 -4.34 32.49
CA PRO A 6 2.70 -3.85 33.18
C PRO A 6 1.42 -4.47 32.59
N ASP A 7 0.39 -4.63 33.43
CA ASP A 7 -0.86 -5.28 32.99
C ASP A 7 -1.62 -4.48 31.92
N ASN A 8 -1.37 -3.16 31.83
CA ASN A 8 -1.92 -2.28 30.81
C ASN A 8 -0.98 -2.06 29.61
N PHE A 9 0.06 -2.86 29.47
CA PHE A 9 1.00 -2.73 28.36
C PHE A 9 0.33 -3.12 27.03
N LEU A 10 0.44 -2.24 26.02
CA LEU A 10 -0.12 -2.49 24.68
C LEU A 10 0.82 -3.36 23.86
N ILE A 11 0.28 -4.49 23.40
CA ILE A 11 0.98 -5.43 22.50
C ILE A 11 0.14 -5.59 21.26
N GLY A 12 0.72 -5.33 20.09
CA GLY A 12 -0.02 -5.42 18.84
C GLY A 12 0.83 -5.18 17.61
N GLY A 13 0.18 -4.83 16.53
CA GLY A 13 0.80 -4.61 15.24
C GLY A 13 0.28 -3.37 14.52
N ALA A 14 0.92 -3.08 13.41
CA ALA A 14 0.52 -1.99 12.51
C ALA A 14 0.55 -2.46 11.06
N THR A 15 -0.39 -1.93 10.26
CA THR A 15 -0.45 -2.15 8.82
C THR A 15 -0.62 -0.82 8.09
N ALA A 16 -0.19 -0.80 6.82
CA ALA A 16 -0.42 0.32 5.92
C ALA A 16 -1.45 -0.08 4.86
N ASP A 17 -2.36 0.85 4.51
CA ASP A 17 -3.43 0.64 3.55
C ASP A 17 -2.95 0.05 2.22
N PHE A 18 -1.95 0.65 1.60
CA PHE A 18 -1.41 0.20 0.30
C PHE A 18 -0.71 -1.17 0.34
N GLN A 19 -0.32 -1.65 1.53
CA GLN A 19 0.31 -2.96 1.72
C GLN A 19 -0.68 -4.04 2.13
N TYR A 20 -1.84 -3.66 2.63
CA TYR A 20 -2.72 -4.58 3.32
C TYR A 20 -4.15 -4.60 2.78
N GLU A 21 -4.70 -3.43 2.42
CA GLU A 21 -6.12 -3.27 2.15
C GLU A 21 -6.62 -4.03 0.92
N GLY A 22 -6.03 -3.84 -0.26
CA GLY A 22 -6.56 -4.39 -1.51
C GLY A 22 -7.87 -3.74 -1.94
N GLY A 23 -8.62 -4.39 -2.84
CA GLY A 23 -9.89 -3.87 -3.35
C GLY A 23 -9.77 -2.46 -3.91
N PHE A 24 -8.75 -2.20 -4.74
CA PHE A 24 -8.32 -0.84 -5.14
C PHE A 24 -9.39 -0.06 -5.92
N ASP A 25 -10.27 -0.75 -6.64
CA ASP A 25 -11.34 -0.19 -7.47
C ASP A 25 -12.75 -0.57 -6.95
N GLU A 26 -12.85 -1.10 -5.73
CA GLU A 26 -14.09 -1.55 -5.14
C GLU A 26 -14.66 -0.56 -4.11
N GLY A 27 -15.96 -0.65 -3.85
CA GLY A 27 -16.64 0.13 -2.83
C GLY A 27 -16.64 1.64 -3.07
N GLY A 28 -16.41 2.10 -4.31
CA GLY A 28 -16.33 3.50 -4.66
C GLY A 28 -15.00 4.17 -4.34
N ARG A 29 -13.97 3.39 -4.00
CA ARG A 29 -12.63 3.90 -3.75
C ARG A 29 -12.05 4.55 -5.01
N GLY A 30 -11.51 5.77 -4.86
CA GLY A 30 -10.70 6.40 -5.88
C GLY A 30 -9.24 5.94 -5.83
N PRO A 31 -8.45 6.17 -6.90
CA PRO A 31 -7.06 5.76 -6.94
C PRO A 31 -6.19 6.58 -5.98
N SER A 32 -5.11 5.96 -5.51
CA SER A 32 -4.03 6.59 -4.75
C SER A 32 -2.71 6.51 -5.52
N THR A 33 -1.69 7.22 -5.06
CA THR A 33 -0.37 7.19 -5.69
C THR A 33 0.24 5.78 -5.74
N HIS A 34 0.01 4.97 -4.72
CA HIS A 34 0.51 3.59 -4.66
C HIS A 34 -0.16 2.63 -5.66
N ASP A 35 -1.33 2.99 -6.18
CA ASP A 35 -2.01 2.15 -7.17
C ASP A 35 -1.32 2.18 -8.55
N TYR A 36 -0.44 3.13 -8.76
CA TYR A 36 0.38 3.27 -9.97
C TYR A 36 1.84 2.83 -9.75
N GLU A 37 2.14 2.23 -8.61
CA GLU A 37 3.47 1.73 -8.27
C GLU A 37 3.58 0.25 -8.63
N THR A 38 4.54 -0.08 -9.51
CA THR A 38 4.78 -1.46 -9.95
C THR A 38 5.45 -2.28 -8.84
N ASN A 39 5.42 -3.60 -8.99
CA ASN A 39 6.28 -4.46 -8.21
C ASN A 39 7.76 -4.20 -8.53
N GLY A 40 8.63 -4.67 -7.67
CA GLY A 40 10.07 -4.55 -7.87
C GLY A 40 10.84 -5.74 -7.30
N SER A 41 12.11 -5.77 -7.64
CA SER A 41 13.10 -6.70 -7.09
C SER A 41 14.38 -5.94 -6.76
N GLN A 42 15.38 -6.64 -6.26
CA GLN A 42 16.69 -6.04 -6.01
C GLN A 42 17.36 -5.52 -7.30
N GLU A 43 17.12 -6.20 -8.43
CA GLU A 43 17.69 -5.85 -9.74
C GLU A 43 16.81 -4.83 -10.50
N HIS A 44 15.51 -4.85 -10.24
CA HIS A 44 14.52 -3.99 -10.88
C HIS A 44 13.72 -3.22 -9.82
N PRO A 45 14.17 -2.02 -9.43
CA PRO A 45 13.47 -1.21 -8.44
C PRO A 45 12.03 -0.89 -8.86
N ARG A 46 11.16 -0.70 -7.88
CA ARG A 46 9.80 -0.21 -8.11
C ARG A 46 9.82 1.15 -8.81
N HIS A 47 8.83 1.37 -9.66
CA HIS A 47 8.64 2.65 -10.33
C HIS A 47 7.15 2.96 -10.46
N HIS A 48 6.84 4.21 -10.67
CA HIS A 48 5.50 4.65 -11.05
C HIS A 48 5.34 4.58 -12.55
N THR A 49 4.13 4.33 -13.02
CA THR A 49 3.78 4.40 -14.44
C THR A 49 3.03 5.70 -14.71
N MET A 50 3.59 6.53 -15.58
CA MET A 50 3.06 7.86 -15.87
C MET A 50 3.09 8.15 -17.37
N GLU A 51 2.22 9.03 -17.81
CA GLU A 51 2.09 9.46 -19.19
C GLU A 51 2.23 10.99 -19.28
N LEU A 52 3.00 11.46 -20.23
CA LEU A 52 3.14 12.86 -20.57
C LEU A 52 1.99 13.31 -21.50
N PRO A 53 1.73 14.63 -21.63
CA PRO A 53 0.67 15.15 -22.51
C PRO A 53 0.78 14.73 -23.98
N ASP A 54 1.97 14.40 -24.44
CA ASP A 54 2.22 13.92 -25.80
C ASP A 54 2.03 12.41 -25.98
N GLY A 55 1.60 11.69 -24.90
CA GLY A 55 1.43 10.24 -24.90
C GLY A 55 2.70 9.45 -24.58
N THR A 56 3.82 10.10 -24.30
CA THR A 56 5.06 9.43 -23.91
C THR A 56 4.94 8.82 -22.52
N LEU A 57 5.25 7.53 -22.41
CA LEU A 57 5.28 6.83 -21.11
C LEU A 57 6.62 7.06 -20.41
N ILE A 58 6.57 7.39 -19.14
CA ILE A 58 7.73 7.53 -18.25
C ILE A 58 7.56 6.66 -17.02
N ASN A 59 8.68 6.19 -16.48
CA ASN A 59 8.71 5.27 -15.35
C ASN A 59 9.67 5.79 -14.25
N PRO A 60 9.31 6.89 -13.56
CA PRO A 60 10.14 7.40 -12.48
C PRO A 60 10.22 6.39 -11.35
N LYS A 61 11.41 6.21 -10.78
CA LYS A 61 11.60 5.30 -9.65
C LYS A 61 10.72 5.72 -8.47
N SER A 62 10.14 4.72 -7.82
CA SER A 62 9.37 4.91 -6.59
C SER A 62 10.33 5.15 -5.40
N SER A 63 10.87 6.36 -5.35
CA SER A 63 11.78 6.81 -4.30
C SER A 63 11.51 8.28 -4.01
N PHE A 64 11.55 8.65 -2.74
CA PHE A 64 11.47 10.06 -2.33
C PHE A 64 12.63 10.90 -2.90
N LEU A 65 13.73 10.26 -3.28
CA LEU A 65 14.92 10.93 -3.81
C LEU A 65 14.83 11.21 -5.31
N ASP A 66 13.99 10.52 -6.04
CA ASP A 66 13.85 10.63 -7.50
C ASP A 66 12.64 11.47 -7.94
N ALA A 67 11.85 11.99 -7.00
CA ALA A 67 10.66 12.80 -7.27
C ALA A 67 10.98 14.12 -8.02
N GLU A 68 12.22 14.56 -7.95
CA GLU A 68 12.68 15.84 -8.57
C GLU A 68 12.64 15.82 -10.10
N ASN A 69 12.58 14.64 -10.71
CA ASN A 69 12.66 14.49 -12.17
C ASN A 69 11.31 14.20 -12.84
N VAL A 70 10.21 14.28 -12.10
CA VAL A 70 8.87 14.05 -12.66
C VAL A 70 8.30 15.37 -13.19
N PRO A 71 7.98 15.47 -14.49
CA PRO A 71 7.30 16.63 -15.04
C PRO A 71 5.97 16.90 -14.34
N MET A 72 5.66 18.16 -14.09
CA MET A 72 4.46 18.57 -13.36
C MET A 72 3.15 18.23 -14.08
N ASP A 73 3.20 18.06 -15.38
CA ASP A 73 2.07 17.71 -16.25
C ASP A 73 1.93 16.22 -16.53
N ALA A 74 2.87 15.41 -16.00
CA ALA A 74 2.76 13.95 -16.09
C ALA A 74 1.57 13.45 -15.27
N LYS A 75 0.80 12.52 -15.86
CA LYS A 75 -0.36 11.88 -15.22
C LYS A 75 -0.10 10.41 -14.95
N PRO A 76 -0.53 9.89 -13.80
CA PRO A 76 -0.41 8.47 -13.53
C PRO A 76 -1.31 7.66 -14.49
N VAL A 77 -0.81 6.51 -14.95
CA VAL A 77 -1.50 5.62 -15.88
C VAL A 77 -1.30 4.17 -15.47
N LEU A 78 -2.34 3.34 -15.61
CA LEU A 78 -2.25 1.88 -15.44
C LEU A 78 -1.96 1.22 -16.78
N LEU A 79 -0.94 0.37 -16.80
CA LEU A 79 -0.53 -0.38 -17.99
C LEU A 79 -0.92 -1.85 -17.82
N GLU A 80 -1.58 -2.43 -18.83
CA GLU A 80 -2.07 -3.82 -18.79
C GLU A 80 -0.97 -4.87 -18.60
N ASN A 81 0.25 -4.58 -19.04
CA ASN A 81 1.40 -5.46 -18.94
C ASN A 81 2.23 -5.29 -17.66
N GLN A 82 1.74 -4.50 -16.68
CA GLN A 82 2.40 -4.26 -15.41
C GLN A 82 1.62 -4.87 -14.26
N TYR A 83 2.33 -5.27 -13.21
CA TYR A 83 1.74 -5.74 -11.97
C TYR A 83 1.85 -4.68 -10.88
N TYR A 84 0.73 -4.34 -10.27
CA TYR A 84 0.59 -3.33 -9.21
C TYR A 84 0.21 -4.02 -7.90
N PRO A 85 1.17 -4.24 -6.98
CA PRO A 85 0.94 -5.04 -5.78
C PRO A 85 -0.16 -4.51 -4.86
N SER A 86 -0.35 -3.19 -4.78
CA SER A 86 -1.36 -2.55 -3.92
C SER A 86 -2.79 -2.89 -4.31
N HIS A 87 -3.05 -3.25 -5.58
CA HIS A 87 -4.39 -3.56 -6.07
C HIS A 87 -5.03 -4.74 -5.33
N LYS A 88 -4.24 -5.75 -5.03
CA LYS A 88 -4.67 -6.90 -4.25
C LYS A 88 -4.15 -6.85 -2.82
N ALA A 89 -2.90 -6.47 -2.63
CA ALA A 89 -2.20 -6.46 -1.35
C ALA A 89 -2.40 -7.80 -0.60
N VAL A 90 -2.80 -7.77 0.66
CA VAL A 90 -3.20 -8.94 1.46
C VAL A 90 -4.71 -9.19 1.38
N ASP A 91 -5.43 -8.31 0.70
CA ASP A 91 -6.88 -8.39 0.51
C ASP A 91 -7.68 -8.25 1.81
N PHE A 92 -7.21 -7.40 2.71
CA PHE A 92 -7.89 -7.11 3.97
C PHE A 92 -9.31 -6.55 3.77
N TYR A 93 -9.56 -5.89 2.67
CA TYR A 93 -10.89 -5.39 2.30
C TYR A 93 -11.96 -6.48 2.36
N HIS A 94 -11.65 -7.69 1.87
CA HIS A 94 -12.56 -8.82 1.91
C HIS A 94 -12.43 -9.68 3.17
N HIS A 95 -11.25 -9.70 3.80
CA HIS A 95 -10.93 -10.62 4.90
C HIS A 95 -10.81 -9.96 6.27
N TYR A 96 -11.07 -8.67 6.42
CA TYR A 96 -10.81 -7.91 7.65
C TYR A 96 -11.41 -8.52 8.92
N LYS A 97 -12.59 -9.15 8.84
CA LYS A 97 -13.23 -9.77 10.01
C LYS A 97 -12.44 -10.97 10.53
N GLU A 98 -11.97 -11.80 9.61
CA GLU A 98 -11.17 -12.97 9.92
C GLU A 98 -9.78 -12.56 10.42
N ASP A 99 -9.13 -11.63 9.73
CA ASP A 99 -7.81 -11.14 10.07
C ASP A 99 -7.78 -10.49 11.46
N ILE A 100 -8.77 -9.65 11.79
CA ILE A 100 -8.89 -9.05 13.13
C ILE A 100 -9.11 -10.13 14.19
N LYS A 101 -9.92 -11.14 13.90
CA LYS A 101 -10.12 -12.26 14.81
C LYS A 101 -8.82 -13.01 15.08
N LEU A 102 -8.05 -13.31 14.03
CA LEU A 102 -6.75 -13.96 14.15
C LEU A 102 -5.75 -13.13 14.96
N MET A 103 -5.71 -11.81 14.76
CA MET A 103 -4.89 -10.91 15.56
C MET A 103 -5.27 -10.94 17.04
N ALA A 104 -6.57 -10.97 17.35
CA ALA A 104 -7.05 -11.09 18.73
C ALA A 104 -6.68 -12.45 19.34
N GLU A 105 -6.79 -13.55 18.60
CA GLU A 105 -6.38 -14.89 19.03
C GLU A 105 -4.87 -14.99 19.29
N MET A 106 -4.03 -14.21 18.57
CA MET A 106 -2.60 -14.08 18.84
C MET A 106 -2.29 -13.30 20.12
N GLY A 107 -3.30 -12.71 20.76
CA GLY A 107 -3.15 -11.94 21.98
C GLY A 107 -2.89 -10.45 21.77
N PHE A 108 -3.15 -9.91 20.61
CA PHE A 108 -3.09 -8.47 20.35
C PHE A 108 -4.20 -7.77 21.13
N ASN A 109 -3.84 -6.68 21.83
CA ASN A 109 -4.77 -5.79 22.51
C ASN A 109 -4.76 -4.37 21.94
N VAL A 110 -3.96 -4.14 20.89
CA VAL A 110 -3.94 -2.92 20.09
C VAL A 110 -3.64 -3.25 18.63
N TYR A 111 -4.32 -2.57 17.72
CA TYR A 111 -4.05 -2.65 16.30
C TYR A 111 -4.11 -1.23 15.70
N ARG A 112 -3.02 -0.82 15.07
CA ARG A 112 -2.91 0.48 14.40
C ARG A 112 -2.87 0.27 12.89
N PHE A 113 -3.71 0.95 12.15
CA PHE A 113 -3.77 0.83 10.70
C PHE A 113 -4.00 2.20 10.05
N SER A 114 -3.62 2.33 8.79
CA SER A 114 -4.07 3.40 7.92
C SER A 114 -5.22 2.90 7.03
N ILE A 115 -6.01 3.85 6.57
CA ILE A 115 -7.12 3.62 5.63
C ILE A 115 -6.80 4.41 4.37
N ALA A 116 -7.05 3.82 3.19
CA ALA A 116 -6.93 4.55 1.94
C ALA A 116 -7.89 5.73 1.97
N TRP A 117 -7.35 6.96 1.96
CA TRP A 117 -8.15 8.18 2.12
C TRP A 117 -9.17 8.38 1.00
N SER A 118 -8.94 7.74 -0.15
CA SER A 118 -9.80 7.78 -1.33
C SER A 118 -11.02 6.83 -1.27
N ARG A 119 -11.14 6.04 -0.19
CA ARG A 119 -12.26 5.10 0.03
C ARG A 119 -13.48 5.76 0.63
#